data_ed31f833a509c85bc70f56f11a53284b
#
_entry.id   ed31f833a509c85bc70f56f11a53284b
#
_cell.length_a   1.000
_cell.length_b   1.000
_cell.length_c   1.000
_cell.angle_alpha   90.00
_cell.angle_beta   90.00
_cell.angle_gamma   90.00
#
_symmetry.space_group_name_H-M   'P 1'
#
loop_
_entity.id
_entity.type
_entity.pdbx_description
1 polymer ?
#
loop_
_entity_poly.entity_id
_entity_poly.type
_entity_poly.pdbx_seq_one_letter_code
_entity_poly.pdbx_strand_id
1 'polypeptide(L)'
;ILGGNPENYNNPSDWDKNNKTVLNTGGLYVLGTERHESRRIDNQLRGRSGRQGDPGITQFFISTEDSLVKRFGGDRIKSAMSMFKWDENEAVENKMISRSIESAQSKVEAYHFEIRKTLVDYDDVMNTQRDVIYKLRTKALFSENLSDEIFEYINTEMSNYFISNEINNDFDEVNKISFLRNYFPEENINELTETELFNKDYLIEKAREIYDFRVESLSEELSNRLDSQIFIHSIDSKWVEHLTVMDNMRQSIGLEAIGQRNPLIQYKKMGFDMFSLLMQQIQSQIASDAIRVSNIQKTNNRIYKEQKSDFDDTRKNMEMATNGSSNSNSNLSRKDR
;
A
#
# COMPACT_ATOMS: atom_id res chain seq x y z
N ILE A 1 -42.34 11.43 -17.05
CA ILE A 1 -43.30 11.71 -18.14
C ILE A 1 -44.47 12.39 -17.47
N LEU A 2 -44.90 13.54 -18.03
CA LEU A 2 -46.07 14.28 -17.52
C LEU A 2 -47.31 13.45 -17.73
N GLY A 3 -48.20 13.38 -16.70
CA GLY A 3 -49.40 12.53 -16.71
C GLY A 3 -49.16 11.10 -16.23
N GLY A 4 -47.94 10.73 -15.80
CA GLY A 4 -47.59 9.39 -15.32
C GLY A 4 -47.06 8.44 -16.41
N ASN A 5 -46.76 7.18 -16.03
CA ASN A 5 -46.33 6.18 -17.01
C ASN A 5 -47.51 5.68 -17.82
N PRO A 6 -47.50 5.76 -19.18
CA PRO A 6 -48.56 5.27 -20.04
C PRO A 6 -48.99 3.79 -19.79
N GLU A 7 -48.00 2.95 -19.39
CA GLU A 7 -48.25 1.53 -19.11
C GLU A 7 -49.16 1.27 -17.90
N ASN A 8 -49.31 2.27 -17.00
CA ASN A 8 -50.15 2.16 -15.82
C ASN A 8 -51.63 2.45 -16.12
N TYR A 9 -51.98 2.79 -17.36
CA TYR A 9 -53.34 3.09 -17.78
C TYR A 9 -53.93 1.97 -18.60
N ASN A 10 -55.16 1.58 -18.26
CA ASN A 10 -55.87 0.53 -19.02
C ASN A 10 -56.24 0.97 -20.45
N ASN A 11 -56.42 2.30 -20.66
CA ASN A 11 -56.73 2.85 -21.98
C ASN A 11 -55.74 4.00 -22.33
N PRO A 12 -55.10 3.99 -23.48
CA PRO A 12 -54.21 5.07 -23.94
C PRO A 12 -54.89 6.45 -23.95
N SER A 13 -56.20 6.52 -24.23
CA SER A 13 -56.96 7.78 -24.24
C SER A 13 -57.05 8.43 -22.88
N ASP A 14 -57.00 7.69 -21.80
CA ASP A 14 -57.05 8.24 -20.43
C ASP A 14 -55.72 8.83 -20.02
N TRP A 15 -54.62 8.25 -20.44
CA TRP A 15 -53.30 8.85 -20.31
C TRP A 15 -53.18 10.17 -21.08
N ASP A 16 -53.66 10.21 -22.36
CA ASP A 16 -53.63 11.42 -23.19
C ASP A 16 -54.42 12.56 -22.55
N LYS A 17 -55.58 12.29 -21.96
CA LYS A 17 -56.36 13.30 -21.20
C LYS A 17 -55.60 13.81 -20.01
N ASN A 18 -55.01 12.94 -19.20
CA ASN A 18 -54.24 13.34 -18.03
C ASN A 18 -52.99 14.10 -18.42
N ASN A 19 -52.27 13.70 -19.44
CA ASN A 19 -51.10 14.39 -19.99
C ASN A 19 -51.46 15.83 -20.41
N LYS A 20 -52.53 15.98 -21.22
CA LYS A 20 -53.05 17.31 -21.64
C LYS A 20 -53.48 18.17 -20.45
N THR A 21 -54.09 17.57 -19.45
CA THR A 21 -54.51 18.29 -18.25
C THR A 21 -53.29 18.85 -17.50
N VAL A 22 -52.23 18.02 -17.31
CA VAL A 22 -51.00 18.44 -16.63
C VAL A 22 -50.25 19.51 -17.45
N LEU A 23 -50.19 19.37 -18.77
CA LEU A 23 -49.58 20.37 -19.65
C LEU A 23 -50.32 21.71 -19.57
N ASN A 24 -51.69 21.70 -19.60
CA ASN A 24 -52.51 22.91 -19.51
C ASN A 24 -52.43 23.62 -18.14
N THR A 25 -52.12 22.89 -17.08
CA THR A 25 -51.88 23.45 -15.73
C THR A 25 -50.49 23.98 -15.49
N GLY A 26 -49.59 23.90 -16.50
CA GLY A 26 -48.24 24.44 -16.43
C GLY A 26 -47.13 23.40 -16.22
N GLY A 27 -47.44 22.11 -16.37
CA GLY A 27 -46.48 21.03 -16.32
C GLY A 27 -46.04 20.64 -14.91
N LEU A 28 -44.81 20.16 -14.77
CA LEU A 28 -44.27 19.70 -13.47
C LEU A 28 -43.81 20.90 -12.63
N TYR A 29 -44.40 21.03 -11.47
CA TYR A 29 -43.97 22.00 -10.45
C TYR A 29 -42.98 21.33 -9.47
N VAL A 30 -41.73 21.79 -9.44
CA VAL A 30 -40.65 21.30 -8.55
C VAL A 30 -40.48 22.30 -7.41
N LEU A 31 -40.80 21.88 -6.20
CA LEU A 31 -40.68 22.64 -5.00
C LEU A 31 -39.50 22.16 -4.17
N GLY A 32 -38.51 23.03 -3.92
CA GLY A 32 -37.41 22.80 -2.99
C GLY A 32 -37.73 23.49 -1.65
N THR A 33 -37.65 22.75 -0.55
CA THR A 33 -37.88 23.27 0.80
C THR A 33 -36.61 23.80 1.46
N GLU A 34 -35.46 23.61 0.82
CA GLU A 34 -34.15 24.15 1.20
C GLU A 34 -33.22 24.19 -0.02
N ARG A 35 -32.06 24.84 0.11
CA ARG A 35 -30.99 24.83 -0.89
C ARG A 35 -29.93 23.82 -0.49
N HIS A 36 -29.44 23.08 -1.46
CA HIS A 36 -28.30 22.19 -1.25
C HIS A 36 -26.98 22.97 -1.14
N GLU A 37 -25.99 22.36 -0.56
CA GLU A 37 -24.64 22.96 -0.44
C GLU A 37 -23.98 23.18 -1.82
N SER A 38 -24.37 22.41 -2.84
CA SER A 38 -23.89 22.56 -4.21
C SER A 38 -24.98 23.03 -5.16
N ARG A 39 -24.68 24.09 -5.89
CA ARG A 39 -25.56 24.66 -6.93
C ARG A 39 -25.87 23.62 -8.03
N ARG A 40 -24.94 22.70 -8.30
CA ARG A 40 -25.14 21.63 -9.27
C ARG A 40 -26.31 20.72 -8.89
N ILE A 41 -26.47 20.41 -7.61
CA ILE A 41 -27.57 19.56 -7.12
C ILE A 41 -28.91 20.30 -7.25
N ASP A 42 -28.95 21.59 -6.89
CA ASP A 42 -30.15 22.42 -7.11
C ASP A 42 -30.54 22.47 -8.61
N ASN A 43 -29.56 22.61 -9.51
CA ASN A 43 -29.81 22.61 -10.93
C ASN A 43 -30.28 21.23 -11.46
N GLN A 44 -29.81 20.14 -10.86
CA GLN A 44 -30.33 18.80 -11.15
C GLN A 44 -31.78 18.64 -10.70
N LEU A 45 -32.18 19.24 -9.57
CA LEU A 45 -33.54 19.26 -9.10
C LEU A 45 -34.41 20.12 -10.02
N ARG A 46 -33.97 21.36 -10.36
CA ARG A 46 -34.63 22.23 -11.34
C ARG A 46 -34.83 21.54 -12.68
N GLY A 47 -33.80 20.82 -13.15
CA GLY A 47 -33.83 20.07 -14.42
C GLY A 47 -34.77 18.86 -14.42
N ARG A 48 -35.49 18.58 -13.33
CA ARG A 48 -36.59 17.61 -13.31
C ARG A 48 -37.84 18.18 -13.99
N SER A 49 -38.00 19.50 -13.98
CA SER A 49 -39.08 20.25 -14.62
C SER A 49 -38.64 20.75 -16.02
N GLY A 50 -39.57 20.96 -16.93
CA GLY A 50 -39.30 21.54 -18.25
C GLY A 50 -38.50 20.62 -19.19
N ARG A 51 -38.64 19.30 -19.10
CA ARG A 51 -37.94 18.35 -19.96
C ARG A 51 -38.52 18.33 -21.36
N GLN A 52 -37.66 18.21 -22.36
CA GLN A 52 -38.02 18.08 -23.78
C GLN A 52 -38.92 19.21 -24.30
N GLY A 53 -38.86 20.39 -23.71
CA GLY A 53 -39.68 21.54 -24.08
C GLY A 53 -41.05 21.59 -23.42
N ASP A 54 -41.36 20.66 -22.51
CA ASP A 54 -42.58 20.72 -21.70
C ASP A 54 -42.57 21.95 -20.80
N PRO A 55 -43.76 22.55 -20.50
CA PRO A 55 -43.86 23.58 -19.51
C PRO A 55 -43.50 23.04 -18.11
N GLY A 56 -42.96 23.91 -17.25
CA GLY A 56 -42.63 23.54 -15.89
C GLY A 56 -42.19 24.73 -15.05
N ILE A 57 -42.38 24.60 -13.74
CA ILE A 57 -42.07 25.65 -12.76
C ILE A 57 -41.14 25.05 -11.68
N THR A 58 -40.17 25.84 -11.25
CA THR A 58 -39.32 25.47 -10.12
C THR A 58 -39.24 26.61 -9.12
N GLN A 59 -39.45 26.30 -7.85
CA GLN A 59 -39.39 27.28 -6.76
C GLN A 59 -38.70 26.70 -5.55
N PHE A 60 -37.86 27.52 -4.89
CA PHE A 60 -37.20 27.16 -3.64
C PHE A 60 -37.70 28.06 -2.53
N PHE A 61 -38.10 27.46 -1.42
CA PHE A 61 -38.39 28.12 -0.16
C PHE A 61 -37.20 27.92 0.77
N ILE A 62 -36.70 28.97 1.37
CA ILE A 62 -35.46 28.96 2.15
C ILE A 62 -35.72 29.60 3.49
N SER A 63 -35.28 28.96 4.55
CA SER A 63 -35.33 29.53 5.91
C SER A 63 -33.96 30.11 6.31
N THR A 64 -33.98 31.11 7.16
CA THR A 64 -32.77 31.62 7.84
C THR A 64 -32.17 30.58 8.77
N GLU A 65 -32.97 29.56 9.13
CA GLU A 65 -32.56 28.44 9.97
C GLU A 65 -31.89 27.28 9.18
N ASP A 66 -31.94 27.33 7.85
CA ASP A 66 -31.30 26.32 7.01
C ASP A 66 -29.78 26.28 7.25
N SER A 67 -29.19 25.07 7.20
CA SER A 67 -27.80 24.83 7.52
C SER A 67 -26.83 25.65 6.66
N LEU A 68 -27.16 25.82 5.37
CA LEU A 68 -26.39 26.64 4.43
C LEU A 68 -26.36 28.09 4.85
N VAL A 69 -27.54 28.65 5.25
CA VAL A 69 -27.68 30.04 5.65
C VAL A 69 -26.97 30.29 6.96
N LYS A 70 -27.16 29.43 7.97
CA LYS A 70 -26.49 29.53 9.27
C LYS A 70 -24.96 29.53 9.18
N ARG A 71 -24.40 28.65 8.40
CA ARG A 71 -22.94 28.47 8.33
C ARG A 71 -22.22 29.53 7.50
N PHE A 72 -22.79 29.98 6.40
CA PHE A 72 -22.09 30.77 5.39
C PHE A 72 -22.74 32.10 4.99
N GLY A 73 -23.98 32.35 5.41
CA GLY A 73 -24.74 33.54 5.02
C GLY A 73 -25.47 34.25 6.15
N GLY A 74 -25.56 33.62 7.33
CA GLY A 74 -26.50 34.02 8.38
C GLY A 74 -26.40 35.48 8.83
N ASP A 75 -25.21 36.00 9.05
CA ASP A 75 -25.04 37.37 9.60
C ASP A 75 -25.46 38.45 8.59
N ARG A 76 -25.17 38.27 7.30
CA ARG A 76 -25.58 39.23 6.25
C ARG A 76 -27.07 39.20 6.00
N ILE A 77 -27.67 38.01 6.01
CA ILE A 77 -29.11 37.86 5.80
C ILE A 77 -29.87 38.37 7.02
N LYS A 78 -29.44 38.01 8.24
CA LYS A 78 -30.02 38.53 9.49
C LYS A 78 -29.93 40.07 9.58
N SER A 79 -28.76 40.64 9.21
CA SER A 79 -28.59 42.09 9.17
C SER A 79 -29.51 42.77 8.15
N ALA A 80 -29.68 42.17 6.96
CA ALA A 80 -30.59 42.66 5.94
C ALA A 80 -32.04 42.55 6.42
N MET A 81 -32.46 41.46 7.05
CA MET A 81 -33.80 41.28 7.58
C MET A 81 -34.12 42.30 8.70
N SER A 82 -33.20 42.50 9.64
CA SER A 82 -33.35 43.48 10.72
C SER A 82 -33.41 44.92 10.22
N MET A 83 -32.63 45.24 9.16
CA MET A 83 -32.60 46.55 8.54
C MET A 83 -33.92 46.91 7.85
N PHE A 84 -34.58 45.91 7.25
CA PHE A 84 -35.86 46.13 6.54
C PHE A 84 -37.09 45.87 7.38
N LYS A 85 -36.95 45.51 8.67
CA LYS A 85 -38.08 45.25 9.63
C LYS A 85 -39.08 44.25 9.06
N TRP A 86 -38.67 43.22 8.36
CA TRP A 86 -39.58 42.22 7.81
C TRP A 86 -40.18 41.33 8.91
N ASP A 87 -41.45 40.96 8.70
CA ASP A 87 -42.13 40.02 9.59
C ASP A 87 -41.53 38.61 9.34
N GLU A 88 -41.21 37.89 10.40
CA GLU A 88 -40.62 36.54 10.34
C GLU A 88 -41.56 35.52 9.68
N ASN A 89 -42.85 35.81 9.61
CA ASN A 89 -43.86 34.93 9.04
C ASN A 89 -44.23 35.25 7.58
N GLU A 90 -43.66 36.30 6.98
CA GLU A 90 -43.92 36.65 5.59
C GLU A 90 -42.83 36.15 4.63
N ALA A 91 -43.26 35.48 3.55
CA ALA A 91 -42.36 35.05 2.50
C ALA A 91 -41.88 36.26 1.68
N VAL A 92 -40.57 36.49 1.65
CA VAL A 92 -39.99 37.67 0.99
C VAL A 92 -39.23 37.23 -0.28
N GLU A 93 -39.67 37.78 -1.42
CA GLU A 93 -38.92 37.66 -2.67
C GLU A 93 -38.00 38.88 -2.85
N ASN A 94 -36.70 38.70 -2.64
CA ASN A 94 -35.71 39.75 -2.84
C ASN A 94 -34.48 39.27 -3.55
N LYS A 95 -34.10 39.93 -4.65
CA LYS A 95 -32.91 39.63 -5.44
C LYS A 95 -31.61 39.71 -4.63
N MET A 96 -31.53 40.55 -3.60
CA MET A 96 -30.35 40.68 -2.76
C MET A 96 -30.20 39.43 -1.88
N ILE A 97 -31.29 38.90 -1.31
CA ILE A 97 -31.28 37.66 -0.53
C ILE A 97 -30.85 36.49 -1.43
N SER A 98 -31.45 36.36 -2.61
CA SER A 98 -31.08 35.31 -3.57
C SER A 98 -29.58 35.32 -3.92
N ARG A 99 -29.01 36.52 -4.17
CA ARG A 99 -27.57 36.69 -4.42
C ARG A 99 -26.72 36.34 -3.20
N SER A 100 -27.18 36.65 -2.00
CA SER A 100 -26.48 36.29 -0.76
C SER A 100 -26.42 34.77 -0.55
N ILE A 101 -27.50 34.09 -0.87
CA ILE A 101 -27.56 32.60 -0.82
C ILE A 101 -26.66 31.97 -1.88
N GLU A 102 -26.68 32.49 -3.11
CA GLU A 102 -25.75 32.02 -4.16
C GLU A 102 -24.29 32.25 -3.78
N SER A 103 -23.97 33.37 -3.13
CA SER A 103 -22.63 33.65 -2.60
C SER A 103 -22.25 32.66 -1.47
N ALA A 104 -23.21 32.32 -0.61
CA ALA A 104 -23.01 31.32 0.43
C ALA A 104 -22.73 29.95 -0.16
N GLN A 105 -23.50 29.49 -1.16
CA GLN A 105 -23.25 28.26 -1.87
C GLN A 105 -21.86 28.23 -2.51
N SER A 106 -21.45 29.31 -3.16
CA SER A 106 -20.12 29.42 -3.78
C SER A 106 -18.99 29.27 -2.76
N LYS A 107 -19.16 29.83 -1.56
CA LYS A 107 -18.18 29.68 -0.46
C LYS A 107 -18.10 28.23 0.03
N VAL A 108 -19.24 27.55 0.17
CA VAL A 108 -19.29 26.14 0.56
C VAL A 108 -18.62 25.27 -0.49
N GLU A 109 -18.93 25.50 -1.76
CA GLU A 109 -18.30 24.79 -2.87
C GLU A 109 -16.77 24.99 -2.87
N ALA A 110 -16.29 26.20 -2.66
CA ALA A 110 -14.87 26.51 -2.54
C ALA A 110 -14.22 25.81 -1.33
N TYR A 111 -14.87 25.82 -0.17
CA TYR A 111 -14.39 25.13 1.02
C TYR A 111 -14.28 23.62 0.81
N HIS A 112 -15.30 22.99 0.26
CA HIS A 112 -15.24 21.56 -0.07
C HIS A 112 -14.22 21.24 -1.18
N PHE A 113 -14.00 22.15 -2.12
CA PHE A 113 -12.96 22.01 -3.13
C PHE A 113 -11.57 21.99 -2.50
N GLU A 114 -11.29 22.95 -1.58
CA GLU A 114 -9.99 22.99 -0.88
C GLU A 114 -9.74 21.74 -0.02
N ILE A 115 -10.78 21.25 0.68
CA ILE A 115 -10.65 19.98 1.42
C ILE A 115 -10.28 18.82 0.49
N ARG A 116 -11.03 18.68 -0.63
CA ARG A 116 -10.74 17.59 -1.59
C ARG A 116 -9.37 17.73 -2.21
N LYS A 117 -8.96 18.95 -2.58
CA LYS A 117 -7.63 19.22 -3.12
C LYS A 117 -6.55 18.83 -2.14
N THR A 118 -6.69 19.25 -0.88
CA THR A 118 -5.74 18.88 0.18
C THR A 118 -5.64 17.36 0.34
N LEU A 119 -6.77 16.63 0.33
CA LEU A 119 -6.75 15.16 0.39
C LEU A 119 -6.00 14.54 -0.78
N VAL A 120 -6.24 15.03 -2.00
CA VAL A 120 -5.53 14.54 -3.20
C VAL A 120 -4.03 14.83 -3.10
N ASP A 121 -3.64 16.04 -2.67
CA ASP A 121 -2.24 16.43 -2.50
C ASP A 121 -1.46 15.52 -1.50
N TYR A 122 -2.14 15.05 -0.44
CA TYR A 122 -1.57 14.06 0.48
C TYR A 122 -1.54 12.66 -0.11
N ASP A 123 -2.60 12.24 -0.81
CA ASP A 123 -2.70 10.92 -1.42
C ASP A 123 -1.70 10.73 -2.58
N ASP A 124 -1.34 11.79 -3.30
CA ASP A 124 -0.36 11.75 -4.39
C ASP A 124 1.02 11.26 -3.92
N VAL A 125 1.44 11.61 -2.71
CA VAL A 125 2.70 11.13 -2.13
C VAL A 125 2.66 9.61 -1.99
N MET A 126 1.58 9.09 -1.40
CA MET A 126 1.40 7.65 -1.21
C MET A 126 1.22 6.90 -2.53
N ASN A 127 0.53 7.48 -3.50
CA ASN A 127 0.34 6.87 -4.81
C ASN A 127 1.67 6.73 -5.56
N THR A 128 2.52 7.77 -5.52
CA THR A 128 3.86 7.71 -6.13
C THR A 128 4.71 6.60 -5.51
N GLN A 129 4.72 6.48 -4.19
CA GLN A 129 5.44 5.43 -3.47
C GLN A 129 4.88 4.03 -3.79
N ARG A 130 3.55 3.90 -3.82
CA ARG A 130 2.86 2.65 -4.19
C ARG A 130 3.25 2.18 -5.59
N ASP A 131 3.31 3.09 -6.55
CA ASP A 131 3.69 2.75 -7.93
C ASP A 131 5.11 2.17 -8.01
N VAL A 132 6.06 2.71 -7.25
CA VAL A 132 7.43 2.19 -7.17
C VAL A 132 7.44 0.79 -6.56
N ILE A 133 6.78 0.60 -5.41
CA ILE A 133 6.70 -0.69 -4.71
C ILE A 133 6.01 -1.75 -5.57
N TYR A 134 4.91 -1.39 -6.25
CA TYR A 134 4.19 -2.34 -7.09
C TYR A 134 4.99 -2.73 -8.36
N LYS A 135 5.76 -1.81 -8.93
CA LYS A 135 6.69 -2.14 -10.01
C LYS A 135 7.78 -3.11 -9.54
N LEU A 136 8.37 -2.88 -8.37
CA LEU A 136 9.36 -3.77 -7.78
C LEU A 136 8.76 -5.15 -7.50
N ARG A 137 7.57 -5.20 -6.91
CA ARG A 137 6.84 -6.44 -6.63
C ARG A 137 6.47 -7.20 -7.92
N THR A 138 6.02 -6.49 -8.95
CA THR A 138 5.71 -7.08 -10.26
C THR A 138 6.98 -7.65 -10.91
N LYS A 139 8.09 -6.93 -10.82
CA LYS A 139 9.38 -7.43 -11.27
C LYS A 139 9.75 -8.74 -10.56
N ALA A 140 9.63 -8.78 -9.23
CA ALA A 140 9.91 -9.98 -8.44
C ALA A 140 9.02 -11.19 -8.80
N LEU A 141 7.77 -10.95 -9.22
CA LEU A 141 6.82 -12.00 -9.60
C LEU A 141 7.09 -12.61 -10.99
N PHE A 142 7.56 -11.79 -11.93
CA PHE A 142 7.63 -12.17 -13.35
C PHE A 142 9.05 -12.26 -13.90
N SER A 143 10.08 -11.89 -13.13
CA SER A 143 11.48 -12.08 -13.54
C SER A 143 11.85 -13.55 -13.52
N GLU A 144 12.53 -14.00 -14.56
CA GLU A 144 13.05 -15.36 -14.65
C GLU A 144 14.28 -15.55 -13.76
N ASN A 145 15.03 -14.47 -13.51
CA ASN A 145 16.24 -14.48 -12.68
C ASN A 145 16.34 -13.15 -11.90
N LEU A 146 16.64 -13.23 -10.61
CA LEU A 146 16.82 -12.10 -9.69
C LEU A 146 18.21 -12.10 -9.04
N SER A 147 19.12 -13.00 -9.47
CA SER A 147 20.45 -13.15 -8.86
C SER A 147 21.28 -11.88 -8.95
N ASP A 148 21.26 -11.20 -10.09
CA ASP A 148 22.05 -9.99 -10.31
C ASP A 148 21.61 -8.87 -9.35
N GLU A 149 20.31 -8.70 -9.14
CA GLU A 149 19.78 -7.74 -8.17
C GLU A 149 20.14 -8.10 -6.73
N ILE A 150 20.12 -9.39 -6.38
CA ILE A 150 20.53 -9.85 -5.05
C ILE A 150 22.00 -9.48 -4.80
N PHE A 151 22.88 -9.74 -5.77
CA PHE A 151 24.28 -9.40 -5.64
C PHE A 151 24.56 -7.90 -5.64
N GLU A 152 23.78 -7.11 -6.39
CA GLU A 152 23.83 -5.65 -6.32
C GLU A 152 23.47 -5.15 -4.91
N TYR A 153 22.43 -5.71 -4.30
CA TYR A 153 22.02 -5.35 -2.93
C TYR A 153 23.07 -5.78 -1.90
N ILE A 154 23.60 -6.99 -2.00
CA ILE A 154 24.69 -7.46 -1.12
C ILE A 154 25.91 -6.54 -1.23
N ASN A 155 26.33 -6.21 -2.45
CA ASN A 155 27.47 -5.31 -2.68
C ASN A 155 27.22 -3.92 -2.11
N THR A 156 26.01 -3.39 -2.27
CA THR A 156 25.63 -2.08 -1.74
C THR A 156 25.66 -2.07 -0.23
N GLU A 157 25.08 -3.07 0.43
CA GLU A 157 25.06 -3.19 1.89
C GLU A 157 26.48 -3.31 2.47
N MET A 158 27.30 -4.19 1.90
CA MET A 158 28.70 -4.33 2.32
C MET A 158 29.48 -3.04 2.11
N SER A 159 29.29 -2.36 0.97
CA SER A 159 29.94 -1.08 0.69
C SER A 159 29.55 0.02 1.70
N ASN A 160 28.26 0.19 1.95
CA ASN A 160 27.75 1.16 2.88
C ASN A 160 28.26 0.93 4.30
N TYR A 161 28.35 -0.33 4.71
CA TYR A 161 28.87 -0.70 6.01
C TYR A 161 30.35 -0.31 6.17
N PHE A 162 31.21 -0.62 5.18
CA PHE A 162 32.62 -0.28 5.23
C PHE A 162 32.85 1.25 5.17
N ILE A 163 32.13 1.97 4.30
CA ILE A 163 32.21 3.42 4.19
C ILE A 163 31.80 4.11 5.51
N SER A 164 30.71 3.64 6.13
CA SER A 164 30.22 4.23 7.38
C SER A 164 31.22 4.08 8.53
N ASN A 165 31.92 2.95 8.59
CA ASN A 165 32.94 2.69 9.61
C ASN A 165 34.25 3.47 9.36
N GLU A 166 34.63 3.69 8.10
CA GLU A 166 35.79 4.56 7.77
C GLU A 166 35.56 6.02 8.16
N ILE A 167 34.36 6.55 7.92
CA ILE A 167 34.01 7.93 8.22
C ILE A 167 33.98 8.20 9.73
N ASN A 168 33.45 7.26 10.51
CA ASN A 168 33.23 7.44 11.93
C ASN A 168 34.45 7.09 12.80
N ASN A 169 35.57 6.60 12.23
CA ASN A 169 36.72 6.05 12.95
C ASN A 169 36.35 4.98 14.01
N ASP A 170 35.19 4.38 13.90
CA ASP A 170 34.61 3.46 14.87
C ASP A 170 34.85 2.01 14.37
N PHE A 171 36.14 1.63 14.37
CA PHE A 171 36.53 0.26 14.04
C PHE A 171 36.30 -0.68 15.24
N ASP A 172 35.10 -0.62 15.85
CA ASP A 172 34.73 -1.55 16.89
C ASP A 172 34.45 -2.93 16.27
N GLU A 173 35.30 -3.90 16.62
CA GLU A 173 35.18 -5.28 16.17
C GLU A 173 33.82 -5.90 16.52
N VAL A 174 33.24 -5.52 17.67
CA VAL A 174 31.94 -5.99 18.14
C VAL A 174 30.81 -5.55 17.19
N ASN A 175 30.86 -4.31 16.69
CA ASN A 175 29.86 -3.78 15.77
C ASN A 175 29.94 -4.48 14.40
N LYS A 176 31.15 -4.81 13.95
CA LYS A 176 31.36 -5.54 12.70
C LYS A 176 30.84 -6.96 12.75
N ILE A 177 31.18 -7.68 13.80
CA ILE A 177 30.67 -9.05 14.02
C ILE A 177 29.14 -9.04 14.11
N SER A 178 28.57 -8.07 14.81
CA SER A 178 27.11 -7.88 14.93
C SER A 178 26.45 -7.63 13.57
N PHE A 179 27.07 -6.82 12.70
CA PHE A 179 26.60 -6.61 11.33
C PHE A 179 26.69 -7.91 10.51
N LEU A 180 27.83 -8.58 10.53
CA LEU A 180 28.06 -9.80 9.76
C LEU A 180 27.11 -10.96 10.17
N ARG A 181 26.70 -11.01 11.45
CA ARG A 181 25.69 -11.97 11.95
C ARG A 181 24.32 -11.82 11.28
N ASN A 182 24.02 -10.66 10.72
CA ASN A 182 22.78 -10.50 9.96
C ASN A 182 22.81 -11.22 8.61
N TYR A 183 24.01 -11.43 8.06
CA TYR A 183 24.22 -12.03 6.75
C TYR A 183 24.78 -13.45 6.83
N PHE A 184 25.77 -13.68 7.69
CA PHE A 184 26.48 -14.95 7.77
C PHE A 184 26.15 -15.68 9.10
N PRO A 185 26.02 -17.01 9.10
CA PRO A 185 25.92 -17.80 10.32
C PRO A 185 27.21 -17.70 11.15
N GLU A 186 27.07 -17.89 12.46
CA GLU A 186 28.21 -17.79 13.39
C GLU A 186 29.36 -18.74 13.03
N GLU A 187 29.06 -19.93 12.53
CA GLU A 187 30.07 -20.91 12.09
C GLU A 187 30.99 -20.31 11.02
N ASN A 188 30.43 -19.66 10.01
CA ASN A 188 31.20 -19.02 8.95
C ASN A 188 32.00 -17.82 9.43
N ILE A 189 31.48 -17.06 10.40
CA ILE A 189 32.18 -15.89 10.96
C ILE A 189 33.37 -16.35 11.81
N ASN A 190 33.21 -17.44 12.60
CA ASN A 190 34.26 -17.96 13.47
C ASN A 190 35.43 -18.62 12.69
N GLU A 191 35.17 -19.02 11.43
CA GLU A 191 36.22 -19.55 10.54
C GLU A 191 37.03 -18.46 9.85
N LEU A 192 36.58 -17.18 9.90
CA LEU A 192 37.26 -16.06 9.23
C LEU A 192 38.39 -15.50 10.09
N THR A 193 39.51 -15.25 9.43
CA THR A 193 40.64 -14.54 10.04
C THR A 193 40.31 -13.02 10.17
N GLU A 194 40.99 -12.32 11.10
CA GLU A 194 40.81 -10.86 11.23
C GLU A 194 40.97 -10.13 9.89
N THR A 195 41.93 -10.52 9.05
CA THR A 195 42.17 -9.89 7.75
C THR A 195 41.03 -10.11 6.76
N GLU A 196 40.36 -11.25 6.82
CA GLU A 196 39.21 -11.57 5.96
C GLU A 196 37.95 -10.88 6.41
N LEU A 197 37.73 -10.72 7.73
CA LEU A 197 36.62 -9.96 8.32
C LEU A 197 36.64 -8.48 7.91
N PHE A 198 37.84 -7.96 7.59
CA PHE A 198 38.04 -6.56 7.17
C PHE A 198 38.16 -6.37 5.66
N ASN A 199 37.97 -7.44 4.85
CA ASN A 199 38.05 -7.39 3.40
C ASN A 199 36.64 -7.48 2.78
N LYS A 200 36.17 -6.35 2.26
CA LYS A 200 34.86 -6.24 1.62
C LYS A 200 34.70 -7.22 0.45
N ASP A 201 35.71 -7.26 -0.43
CA ASP A 201 35.65 -8.09 -1.66
C ASP A 201 35.62 -9.58 -1.31
N TYR A 202 36.38 -9.99 -0.30
CA TYR A 202 36.34 -11.34 0.24
C TYR A 202 34.97 -11.72 0.78
N LEU A 203 34.31 -10.84 1.54
CA LEU A 203 32.97 -11.10 2.08
C LEU A 203 31.90 -11.21 0.97
N ILE A 204 32.04 -10.40 -0.08
CA ILE A 204 31.14 -10.49 -1.26
C ILE A 204 31.37 -11.82 -1.99
N GLU A 205 32.62 -12.23 -2.19
CA GLU A 205 32.95 -13.52 -2.81
C GLU A 205 32.41 -14.69 -1.97
N LYS A 206 32.56 -14.61 -0.65
CA LYS A 206 32.00 -15.61 0.27
C LYS A 206 30.47 -15.69 0.21
N ALA A 207 29.79 -14.57 0.13
CA ALA A 207 28.34 -14.52 -0.06
C ALA A 207 27.95 -15.17 -1.40
N ARG A 208 28.73 -14.94 -2.45
CA ARG A 208 28.52 -15.55 -3.77
C ARG A 208 28.69 -17.07 -3.71
N GLU A 209 29.76 -17.56 -3.10
CA GLU A 209 29.96 -19.00 -2.92
C GLU A 209 28.78 -19.69 -2.23
N ILE A 210 28.24 -19.07 -1.19
CA ILE A 210 27.10 -19.60 -0.44
C ILE A 210 25.85 -19.63 -1.31
N TYR A 211 25.62 -18.58 -2.08
CA TYR A 211 24.48 -18.48 -2.97
C TYR A 211 24.57 -19.48 -4.13
N ASP A 212 25.73 -19.54 -4.80
CA ASP A 212 25.98 -20.45 -5.94
C ASP A 212 25.83 -21.92 -5.52
N PHE A 213 26.31 -22.28 -4.31
CA PHE A 213 26.09 -23.62 -3.74
C PHE A 213 24.61 -23.97 -3.62
N ARG A 214 23.74 -23.01 -3.29
CA ARG A 214 22.28 -23.23 -3.25
C ARG A 214 21.75 -23.50 -4.65
N VAL A 215 22.15 -22.68 -5.64
CA VAL A 215 21.73 -22.86 -7.05
C VAL A 215 22.14 -24.22 -7.60
N GLU A 216 23.37 -24.67 -7.31
CA GLU A 216 23.84 -25.99 -7.69
C GLU A 216 23.12 -27.15 -6.97
N SER A 217 22.69 -26.91 -5.71
CA SER A 217 22.03 -27.93 -4.88
C SER A 217 20.54 -28.07 -5.20
N LEU A 218 19.91 -27.05 -5.77
CA LEU A 218 18.53 -27.01 -6.19
C LEU A 218 18.45 -26.97 -7.72
N SER A 219 17.30 -27.25 -8.29
CA SER A 219 17.07 -26.89 -9.69
C SER A 219 17.01 -25.36 -9.84
N GLU A 220 17.44 -24.85 -10.99
CA GLU A 220 17.38 -23.42 -11.32
C GLU A 220 15.97 -22.84 -11.09
N GLU A 221 14.93 -23.58 -11.48
CA GLU A 221 13.54 -23.17 -11.29
C GLU A 221 13.18 -23.00 -9.79
N LEU A 222 13.61 -23.92 -8.93
CA LEU A 222 13.36 -23.83 -7.50
C LEU A 222 14.15 -22.69 -6.85
N SER A 223 15.38 -22.46 -7.27
CA SER A 223 16.20 -21.35 -6.81
C SER A 223 15.57 -20.01 -7.16
N ASN A 224 15.11 -19.83 -8.39
CA ASN A 224 14.44 -18.61 -8.84
C ASN A 224 13.12 -18.38 -8.12
N ARG A 225 12.35 -19.42 -7.82
CA ARG A 225 11.13 -19.32 -6.99
C ARG A 225 11.42 -18.87 -5.56
N LEU A 226 12.50 -19.36 -4.97
CA LEU A 226 12.91 -18.93 -3.62
C LEU A 226 13.32 -17.47 -3.62
N ASP A 227 14.07 -17.01 -4.59
CA ASP A 227 14.45 -15.60 -4.73
C ASP A 227 13.23 -14.71 -4.89
N SER A 228 12.29 -15.10 -5.74
CA SER A 228 11.00 -14.42 -5.88
C SER A 228 10.23 -14.32 -4.54
N GLN A 229 10.21 -15.41 -3.77
CA GLN A 229 9.55 -15.42 -2.46
C GLN A 229 10.24 -14.51 -1.44
N ILE A 230 11.59 -14.48 -1.43
CA ILE A 230 12.38 -13.59 -0.57
C ILE A 230 12.04 -12.13 -0.90
N PHE A 231 12.05 -11.77 -2.19
CA PHE A 231 11.69 -10.41 -2.63
C PHE A 231 10.29 -10.02 -2.20
N ILE A 232 9.29 -10.86 -2.50
CA ILE A 232 7.89 -10.58 -2.19
C ILE A 232 7.69 -10.45 -0.69
N HIS A 233 8.25 -11.35 0.11
CA HIS A 233 8.12 -11.31 1.57
C HIS A 233 8.73 -10.03 2.15
N SER A 234 9.93 -9.67 1.73
CA SER A 234 10.63 -8.47 2.18
C SER A 234 9.88 -7.20 1.77
N ILE A 235 9.41 -7.12 0.53
CA ILE A 235 8.62 -5.99 0.04
C ILE A 235 7.31 -5.88 0.80
N ASP A 236 6.51 -6.95 0.89
CA ASP A 236 5.17 -6.91 1.45
C ASP A 236 5.22 -6.59 2.96
N SER A 237 6.14 -7.20 3.72
CA SER A 237 6.28 -6.94 5.15
C SER A 237 6.67 -5.49 5.43
N LYS A 238 7.68 -4.97 4.76
CA LYS A 238 8.17 -3.61 4.97
C LYS A 238 7.21 -2.55 4.45
N TRP A 239 6.49 -2.83 3.38
CA TRP A 239 5.46 -1.95 2.86
C TRP A 239 4.29 -1.78 3.83
N VAL A 240 3.83 -2.85 4.48
CA VAL A 240 2.75 -2.78 5.50
C VAL A 240 3.19 -1.96 6.70
N GLU A 241 4.43 -2.14 7.19
CA GLU A 241 5.00 -1.30 8.26
C GLU A 241 5.01 0.18 7.85
N HIS A 242 5.48 0.48 6.63
CA HIS A 242 5.56 1.84 6.09
C HIS A 242 4.17 2.51 5.98
N LEU A 243 3.15 1.80 5.52
CA LEU A 243 1.79 2.32 5.45
C LEU A 243 1.30 2.79 6.83
N THR A 244 1.58 2.02 7.89
CA THR A 244 1.22 2.38 9.26
C THR A 244 1.97 3.63 9.74
N VAL A 245 3.26 3.72 9.43
CA VAL A 245 4.10 4.88 9.80
C VAL A 245 3.62 6.15 9.08
N MET A 246 3.31 6.05 7.77
CA MET A 246 2.81 7.16 6.98
C MET A 246 1.42 7.64 7.43
N ASP A 247 0.53 6.73 7.84
CA ASP A 247 -0.78 7.11 8.39
C ASP A 247 -0.63 7.86 9.73
N ASN A 248 0.21 7.38 10.63
CA ASN A 248 0.53 8.06 11.89
C ASN A 248 1.15 9.45 11.64
N MET A 249 2.05 9.57 10.68
CA MET A 249 2.63 10.86 10.29
C MET A 249 1.55 11.81 9.74
N ARG A 250 0.64 11.31 8.89
CA ARG A 250 -0.47 12.11 8.35
C ARG A 250 -1.37 12.68 9.45
N GLN A 251 -1.63 11.91 10.50
CA GLN A 251 -2.45 12.35 11.64
C GLN A 251 -1.73 13.41 12.48
N SER A 252 -0.43 13.29 12.64
CA SER A 252 0.38 14.19 13.49
C SER A 252 0.83 15.46 12.78
N ILE A 253 0.99 15.43 11.46
CA ILE A 253 1.60 16.53 10.68
C ILE A 253 0.79 17.85 10.75
N GLY A 254 -0.51 17.76 11.07
CA GLY A 254 -1.35 18.93 11.29
C GLY A 254 -0.86 19.85 12.40
N LEU A 255 -0.11 19.32 13.37
CA LEU A 255 0.49 20.09 14.47
C LEU A 255 1.63 21.01 13.99
N GLU A 256 2.28 20.70 12.89
CA GLU A 256 3.31 21.54 12.27
C GLU A 256 2.77 22.91 11.84
N ALA A 257 1.47 23.01 11.58
CA ALA A 257 0.82 24.29 11.28
C ALA A 257 0.94 25.31 12.43
N ILE A 258 1.04 24.84 13.68
CA ILE A 258 1.24 25.68 14.87
C ILE A 258 2.63 26.33 14.81
N GLY A 259 3.63 25.63 14.23
CA GLY A 259 4.99 26.15 14.02
C GLY A 259 5.15 27.05 12.79
N GLN A 260 4.05 27.52 12.17
CA GLN A 260 4.04 28.33 10.94
C GLN A 260 4.70 27.64 9.72
N ARG A 261 4.84 26.32 9.75
CA ARG A 261 5.33 25.52 8.62
C ARG A 261 4.17 25.01 7.81
N ASN A 262 4.35 24.93 6.49
CA ASN A 262 3.32 24.33 5.64
C ASN A 262 3.30 22.81 5.85
N PRO A 263 2.18 22.25 6.40
CA PRO A 263 2.11 20.82 6.73
C PRO A 263 2.30 19.90 5.51
N LEU A 264 1.80 20.30 4.34
CA LEU A 264 1.92 19.51 3.12
C LEU A 264 3.38 19.42 2.64
N ILE A 265 4.13 20.52 2.73
CA ILE A 265 5.57 20.54 2.36
C ILE A 265 6.35 19.63 3.31
N GLN A 266 6.08 19.72 4.61
CA GLN A 266 6.73 18.86 5.61
C GLN A 266 6.36 17.39 5.39
N TYR A 267 5.08 17.09 5.11
CA TYR A 267 4.64 15.74 4.79
C TYR A 267 5.37 15.16 3.58
N LYS A 268 5.50 15.93 2.49
CA LYS A 268 6.23 15.50 1.29
C LYS A 268 7.70 15.21 1.58
N LYS A 269 8.36 16.07 2.35
CA LYS A 269 9.78 15.90 2.73
C LYS A 269 9.96 14.65 3.60
N MET A 270 9.23 14.57 4.71
CA MET A 270 9.34 13.44 5.64
C MET A 270 8.94 12.13 4.96
N GLY A 271 7.90 12.15 4.10
CA GLY A 271 7.48 10.99 3.32
C GLY A 271 8.54 10.51 2.34
N PHE A 272 9.31 11.42 1.74
CA PHE A 272 10.46 11.06 0.89
C PHE A 272 11.59 10.43 1.71
N ASP A 273 11.93 11.02 2.86
CA ASP A 273 13.00 10.51 3.74
C ASP A 273 12.63 9.10 4.26
N MET A 274 11.39 8.91 4.70
CA MET A 274 10.87 7.62 5.16
C MET A 274 10.82 6.58 4.05
N PHE A 275 10.46 6.98 2.83
CA PHE A 275 10.44 6.06 1.69
C PHE A 275 11.85 5.65 1.26
N SER A 276 12.81 6.56 1.32
CA SER A 276 14.22 6.24 1.06
C SER A 276 14.74 5.22 2.07
N LEU A 277 14.39 5.38 3.35
CA LEU A 277 14.72 4.40 4.40
C LEU A 277 14.04 3.06 4.16
N LEU A 278 12.76 3.06 3.75
CA LEU A 278 12.04 1.84 3.38
C LEU A 278 12.76 1.06 2.29
N MET A 279 13.19 1.75 1.21
CA MET A 279 13.91 1.11 0.10
C MET A 279 15.23 0.48 0.56
N GLN A 280 15.97 1.17 1.43
CA GLN A 280 17.18 0.61 2.03
C GLN A 280 16.87 -0.62 2.89
N GLN A 281 15.84 -0.58 3.71
CA GLN A 281 15.43 -1.72 4.54
C GLN A 281 15.00 -2.93 3.71
N ILE A 282 14.29 -2.72 2.60
CA ILE A 282 13.91 -3.80 1.68
C ILE A 282 15.16 -4.42 1.06
N GLN A 283 16.11 -3.62 0.58
CA GLN A 283 17.35 -4.11 0.00
C GLN A 283 18.19 -4.91 1.00
N SER A 284 18.37 -4.37 2.20
CA SER A 284 19.08 -5.03 3.30
C SER A 284 18.42 -6.36 3.70
N GLN A 285 17.10 -6.39 3.80
CA GLN A 285 16.35 -7.60 4.13
C GLN A 285 16.50 -8.68 3.04
N ILE A 286 16.39 -8.31 1.76
CA ILE A 286 16.57 -9.23 0.63
C ILE A 286 17.98 -9.80 0.64
N ALA A 287 19.01 -8.95 0.78
CA ALA A 287 20.40 -9.39 0.83
C ALA A 287 20.66 -10.36 1.99
N SER A 288 20.17 -10.04 3.18
CA SER A 288 20.28 -10.88 4.37
C SER A 288 19.58 -12.23 4.20
N ASP A 289 18.30 -12.21 3.80
CA ASP A 289 17.50 -13.43 3.68
C ASP A 289 18.01 -14.35 2.57
N ALA A 290 18.50 -13.80 1.45
CA ALA A 290 19.09 -14.60 0.37
C ALA A 290 20.30 -15.41 0.84
N ILE A 291 21.20 -14.82 1.62
CA ILE A 291 22.37 -15.51 2.16
C ILE A 291 21.95 -16.52 3.25
N ARG A 292 21.06 -16.14 4.17
CA ARG A 292 20.60 -16.99 5.28
C ARG A 292 19.90 -18.26 4.77
N VAL A 293 19.00 -18.12 3.81
CA VAL A 293 18.29 -19.27 3.18
C VAL A 293 19.27 -20.17 2.46
N SER A 294 20.27 -19.60 1.78
CA SER A 294 21.32 -20.38 1.11
C SER A 294 22.17 -21.20 2.10
N ASN A 295 22.49 -20.65 3.26
CA ASN A 295 23.22 -21.35 4.31
C ASN A 295 22.42 -22.50 4.93
N ILE A 296 21.13 -22.32 5.20
CA ILE A 296 20.27 -23.40 5.72
C ILE A 296 20.27 -24.59 4.75
N GLN A 297 20.20 -24.34 3.47
CA GLN A 297 20.27 -25.41 2.45
C GLN A 297 21.62 -26.13 2.46
N LYS A 298 22.72 -25.39 2.59
CA LYS A 298 24.06 -25.97 2.68
C LYS A 298 24.19 -26.89 3.90
N THR A 299 23.71 -26.46 5.06
CA THR A 299 23.75 -27.24 6.30
C THR A 299 22.88 -28.50 6.20
N ASN A 300 21.66 -28.40 5.68
CA ASN A 300 20.75 -29.52 5.50
C ASN A 300 21.33 -30.56 4.53
N ASN A 301 21.93 -30.15 3.44
CA ASN A 301 22.58 -31.05 2.50
C ASN A 301 23.81 -31.79 3.11
N ARG A 302 24.57 -31.13 3.98
CA ARG A 302 25.68 -31.72 4.71
C ARG A 302 25.19 -32.79 5.67
N ILE A 303 24.22 -32.51 6.49
CA ILE A 303 23.59 -33.45 7.43
C ILE A 303 23.03 -34.67 6.68
N TYR A 304 22.32 -34.45 5.57
CA TYR A 304 21.79 -35.55 4.76
C TYR A 304 22.89 -36.45 4.18
N LYS A 305 23.98 -35.87 3.69
CA LYS A 305 25.15 -36.66 3.18
C LYS A 305 25.81 -37.45 4.30
N GLU A 306 25.99 -36.85 5.49
CA GLU A 306 26.58 -37.56 6.65
C GLU A 306 25.68 -38.73 7.08
N GLN A 307 24.38 -38.52 7.24
CA GLN A 307 23.42 -39.59 7.57
C GLN A 307 23.40 -40.72 6.54
N LYS A 308 23.48 -40.38 5.26
CA LYS A 308 23.51 -41.36 4.19
C LYS A 308 24.81 -42.17 4.23
N SER A 309 25.97 -41.55 4.48
CA SER A 309 27.25 -42.21 4.64
C SER A 309 27.22 -43.19 5.81
N ASP A 310 26.71 -42.78 6.98
CA ASP A 310 26.59 -43.63 8.16
C ASP A 310 25.66 -44.83 7.90
N PHE A 311 24.57 -44.60 7.17
CA PHE A 311 23.65 -45.68 6.80
C PHE A 311 24.28 -46.68 5.83
N ASP A 312 25.02 -46.22 4.82
CA ASP A 312 25.71 -47.07 3.87
C ASP A 312 26.86 -47.87 4.51
N ASP A 313 27.59 -47.27 5.46
CA ASP A 313 28.63 -47.97 6.23
C ASP A 313 28.02 -48.98 7.22
N THR A 314 26.89 -48.66 7.85
CA THR A 314 26.17 -49.63 8.70
C THR A 314 25.68 -50.81 7.85
N ARG A 315 25.14 -50.56 6.67
CA ARG A 315 24.69 -51.60 5.74
C ARG A 315 25.85 -52.51 5.26
N LYS A 316 26.98 -51.92 4.90
CA LYS A 316 28.19 -52.72 4.55
C LYS A 316 28.66 -53.57 5.69
N ASN A 317 28.68 -53.07 6.93
CA ASN A 317 29.06 -53.79 8.10
C ASN A 317 28.09 -54.95 8.42
N MET A 318 26.77 -54.78 8.21
CA MET A 318 25.78 -55.84 8.33
C MET A 318 25.95 -56.91 7.20
N GLU A 319 26.24 -56.54 5.96
CA GLU A 319 26.50 -57.48 4.86
C GLU A 319 27.79 -58.26 5.09
N MET A 320 28.86 -57.66 5.63
CA MET A 320 30.08 -58.38 6.02
C MET A 320 29.83 -59.36 7.21
N ALA A 321 29.03 -58.99 8.21
CA ALA A 321 28.69 -59.87 9.32
C ALA A 321 27.83 -61.08 8.89
N THR A 322 26.90 -60.90 7.94
CA THR A 322 26.07 -61.97 7.39
C THR A 322 26.85 -62.89 6.49
N ASN A 323 27.79 -62.40 5.71
CA ASN A 323 28.67 -63.22 4.88
C ASN A 323 29.76 -63.97 5.68
N GLY A 324 30.19 -63.43 6.82
CA GLY A 324 31.12 -64.09 7.75
C GLY A 324 30.50 -65.26 8.50
N SER A 325 29.19 -65.23 8.76
CA SER A 325 28.47 -66.29 9.47
C SER A 325 28.08 -67.49 8.60
N SER A 326 28.06 -67.34 7.28
CA SER A 326 27.77 -68.43 6.35
C SER A 326 29.00 -69.33 6.04
N ASN A 327 30.22 -68.88 6.35
CA ASN A 327 31.47 -69.68 6.13
C ASN A 327 31.88 -70.50 7.36
N SER A 328 31.25 -70.31 8.53
CA SER A 328 31.58 -71.11 9.74
C SER A 328 30.72 -72.35 9.92
N ASN A 329 29.68 -72.58 9.12
CA ASN A 329 28.80 -73.76 9.24
C ASN A 329 29.07 -74.89 8.20
N SER A 330 30.09 -74.78 7.37
CA SER A 330 30.38 -75.82 6.38
C SER A 330 31.53 -76.83 6.76
N ASN A 331 32.07 -76.76 8.00
CA ASN A 331 33.16 -77.61 8.48
C ASN A 331 32.86 -78.54 9.66
N LEU A 332 31.59 -78.77 10.01
CA LEU A 332 31.19 -79.72 11.07
C LEU A 332 30.19 -80.78 10.54
N SER A 333 30.59 -81.67 9.65
CA SER A 333 29.96 -82.99 9.51
C SER A 333 30.74 -83.86 8.45
N ARG A 334 31.88 -84.41 8.86
CA ARG A 334 32.43 -85.63 8.29
C ARG A 334 33.58 -86.18 9.15
N LYS A 335 33.21 -86.76 10.29
CA LYS A 335 34.00 -87.91 10.92
C LYS A 335 33.06 -88.51 11.96
N ASP A 336 32.49 -89.61 11.58
CA ASP A 336 32.14 -90.79 12.30
C ASP A 336 30.99 -91.53 11.62
N ARG A 337 31.38 -92.39 10.68
CA ARG A 337 30.93 -93.78 10.48
C ARG A 337 31.82 -94.51 9.51
#